data_4fb6b8e1b92885775be29859d84c0c74
#
_entry.id   4fb6b8e1b92885775be29859d84c0c74
#
_cell.length_a   1.000
_cell.length_b   1.000
_cell.length_c   1.000
_cell.angle_alpha   90.00
_cell.angle_beta   90.00
_cell.angle_gamma   90.00
#
_symmetry.space_group_name_H-M   'P 1'
#
loop_
_entity.id
_entity.type
_entity.pdbx_description
1 polymer ?
#
loop_
_entity_poly.entity_id
_entity_poly.type
_entity_poly.pdbx_seq_one_letter_code
_entity_poly.pdbx_strand_id
1 'polypeptide(L)'
;MKLVLGCDHGGLHVKQAVSEVLAARGDEVTDLGAFTADSVDYPDFAVEAAEQIVEKRAEVAILICTTGIGMSIAANRFAGVRAALCESVATARKTRTHNDANVLVLAGTLPPDEAADIARAFLETPFSQEERHARRIGKLERGERLSEVSHLAEADPEVHATVVGQLRQENSTINLIASENTVSRAVREASGSVLTNKYAEGYPGRRWYSGCIPVDTAESLAIARAKTLFGAEHANVQPHCGSSANMAVYFSVLKPGDTILSMSLDQGGHLTHGSPVNFSGQLFNIVPYCVSPETEVLDYDAIESLALEKRPRLIVAGASAYPRVLDFPRFRKIADACGAMLMVDMAHIAGLVAGGVHPSPVPYAEFVTTTTHKTLRGPRGGLVLCREAFAKAVDKTVFPGLQGGPLENIIAAKAVCFGEALQPAFKAYACQVVANCKTLAATLTARGFHLVSGGTDNHLMLVNVARAGLTGKDAAAALDAAGIICNKNTIPFDKNSPFVTSGIRIGTASVTTRGMKEPEMQRIGTWIADILSDLSNTALTEKVRAEVAALTAGFRVP
;
A
#
# COMPACT_ATOMS: atom_id res chain seq x y z
N MET A 1 -24.58 -8.50 -23.29
CA MET A 1 -24.24 -8.65 -21.87
C MET A 1 -23.83 -10.08 -21.63
N LYS A 2 -22.80 -10.34 -20.81
CA LYS A 2 -22.43 -11.69 -20.40
C LYS A 2 -23.21 -12.11 -19.17
N LEU A 3 -23.95 -13.17 -19.25
CA LEU A 3 -24.89 -13.63 -18.23
C LEU A 3 -24.65 -15.08 -17.83
N VAL A 4 -24.91 -15.38 -16.58
CA VAL A 4 -24.96 -16.76 -16.07
C VAL A 4 -26.40 -17.09 -15.66
N LEU A 5 -26.87 -18.25 -16.07
CA LEU A 5 -28.17 -18.78 -15.69
C LEU A 5 -27.99 -20.12 -14.98
N GLY A 6 -28.46 -20.24 -13.75
CA GLY A 6 -28.42 -21.48 -12.98
C GLY A 6 -29.78 -21.78 -12.33
N CYS A 7 -30.17 -23.03 -12.32
CA CYS A 7 -31.32 -23.47 -11.55
C CYS A 7 -31.10 -24.85 -10.91
N ASP A 8 -31.87 -25.17 -9.87
CA ASP A 8 -32.05 -26.54 -9.43
C ASP A 8 -33.22 -27.23 -10.17
N HIS A 9 -33.46 -28.50 -9.86
CA HIS A 9 -34.55 -29.30 -10.45
C HIS A 9 -35.94 -28.68 -10.22
N GLY A 10 -36.15 -27.88 -9.18
CA GLY A 10 -37.43 -27.22 -8.89
C GLY A 10 -37.68 -25.96 -9.70
N GLY A 11 -36.69 -25.46 -10.44
CA GLY A 11 -36.76 -24.20 -11.20
C GLY A 11 -36.86 -24.35 -12.71
N LEU A 12 -36.88 -25.58 -13.27
CA LEU A 12 -36.73 -25.82 -14.70
C LEU A 12 -37.74 -25.11 -15.60
N HIS A 13 -39.03 -25.09 -15.22
CA HIS A 13 -40.08 -24.45 -16.01
C HIS A 13 -39.96 -22.91 -16.00
N VAL A 14 -39.51 -22.31 -14.90
CA VAL A 14 -39.20 -20.89 -14.81
C VAL A 14 -37.93 -20.58 -15.62
N LYS A 15 -36.91 -21.44 -15.54
CA LYS A 15 -35.68 -21.29 -16.32
C LYS A 15 -35.95 -21.23 -17.83
N GLN A 16 -36.88 -22.01 -18.34
CA GLN A 16 -37.24 -21.99 -19.75
C GLN A 16 -37.78 -20.61 -20.17
N ALA A 17 -38.74 -20.04 -19.42
CA ALA A 17 -39.29 -18.75 -19.74
C ALA A 17 -38.24 -17.60 -19.64
N VAL A 18 -37.34 -17.70 -18.66
CA VAL A 18 -36.21 -16.74 -18.52
C VAL A 18 -35.24 -16.88 -19.70
N SER A 19 -34.93 -18.10 -20.12
CA SER A 19 -34.05 -18.37 -21.29
C SER A 19 -34.60 -17.75 -22.58
N GLU A 20 -35.92 -17.79 -22.79
CA GLU A 20 -36.56 -17.12 -23.93
C GLU A 20 -36.38 -15.59 -23.89
N VAL A 21 -36.47 -14.96 -22.72
CA VAL A 21 -36.19 -13.54 -22.55
C VAL A 21 -34.73 -13.22 -22.90
N LEU A 22 -33.77 -14.02 -22.41
CA LEU A 22 -32.35 -13.81 -22.65
C LEU A 22 -32.01 -13.99 -24.16
N ALA A 23 -32.57 -15.00 -24.80
CA ALA A 23 -32.40 -15.24 -26.24
C ALA A 23 -32.97 -14.09 -27.09
N ALA A 24 -34.16 -13.59 -26.73
CA ALA A 24 -34.77 -12.46 -27.44
C ALA A 24 -33.97 -11.17 -27.32
N ARG A 25 -33.20 -11.01 -26.23
CA ARG A 25 -32.32 -9.86 -26.02
C ARG A 25 -30.96 -9.99 -26.72
N GLY A 26 -30.59 -11.18 -27.17
CA GLY A 26 -29.27 -11.46 -27.77
C GLY A 26 -28.12 -11.45 -26.77
N ASP A 27 -28.38 -11.80 -25.52
CA ASP A 27 -27.34 -11.88 -24.47
C ASP A 27 -26.47 -13.15 -24.65
N GLU A 28 -25.19 -13.07 -24.26
CA GLU A 28 -24.27 -14.22 -24.21
C GLU A 28 -24.49 -14.95 -22.87
N VAL A 29 -25.11 -16.13 -22.91
CA VAL A 29 -25.56 -16.86 -21.72
C VAL A 29 -24.72 -18.10 -21.47
N THR A 30 -24.13 -18.22 -20.29
CA THR A 30 -23.58 -19.47 -19.75
C THR A 30 -24.64 -20.17 -18.91
N ASP A 31 -25.19 -21.26 -19.39
CA ASP A 31 -26.19 -22.07 -18.67
C ASP A 31 -25.49 -23.17 -17.85
N LEU A 32 -25.57 -23.03 -16.51
CA LEU A 32 -24.97 -23.98 -15.56
C LEU A 32 -25.81 -25.23 -15.29
N GLY A 33 -27.08 -25.23 -15.68
CA GLY A 33 -28.03 -26.32 -15.32
C GLY A 33 -29.03 -25.87 -14.25
N ALA A 34 -29.86 -26.77 -13.64
CA ALA A 34 -30.02 -28.19 -13.99
C ALA A 34 -30.65 -28.36 -15.38
N PHE A 35 -30.40 -29.49 -16.01
CA PHE A 35 -30.99 -29.84 -17.32
C PHE A 35 -32.04 -30.96 -17.24
N THR A 36 -32.16 -31.62 -16.08
CA THR A 36 -33.13 -32.67 -15.79
C THR A 36 -33.88 -32.39 -14.49
N ALA A 37 -34.99 -33.08 -14.27
CA ALA A 37 -35.77 -32.98 -13.04
C ALA A 37 -35.21 -33.84 -11.88
N ASP A 38 -34.06 -34.48 -12.08
CA ASP A 38 -33.39 -35.21 -11.01
C ASP A 38 -32.94 -34.27 -9.88
N SER A 39 -33.02 -34.75 -8.66
CA SER A 39 -32.63 -33.93 -7.49
C SER A 39 -31.16 -33.57 -7.54
N VAL A 40 -30.88 -32.25 -7.46
CA VAL A 40 -29.52 -31.67 -7.44
C VAL A 40 -29.42 -30.66 -6.31
N ASP A 41 -28.21 -30.40 -5.87
CA ASP A 41 -27.91 -29.45 -4.79
C ASP A 41 -27.84 -28.02 -5.34
N TYR A 42 -28.81 -27.18 -4.99
CA TYR A 42 -28.90 -25.79 -5.43
C TYR A 42 -27.65 -24.93 -5.08
N PRO A 43 -26.91 -25.18 -3.97
CA PRO A 43 -25.73 -24.38 -3.65
C PRO A 43 -24.63 -24.44 -4.71
N ASP A 44 -24.46 -25.58 -5.40
CA ASP A 44 -23.41 -25.75 -6.40
C ASP A 44 -23.56 -24.75 -7.54
N PHE A 45 -24.79 -24.57 -8.04
CA PHE A 45 -25.10 -23.57 -9.07
C PHE A 45 -24.94 -22.13 -8.58
N ALA A 46 -25.32 -21.86 -7.33
CA ALA A 46 -25.22 -20.54 -6.75
C ALA A 46 -23.75 -20.15 -6.52
N VAL A 47 -22.92 -21.09 -6.08
CA VAL A 47 -21.48 -20.89 -5.87
C VAL A 47 -20.79 -20.62 -7.21
N GLU A 48 -20.99 -21.47 -8.22
CA GLU A 48 -20.37 -21.28 -9.52
C GLU A 48 -20.78 -19.98 -10.21
N ALA A 49 -22.06 -19.61 -10.13
CA ALA A 49 -22.54 -18.34 -10.66
C ALA A 49 -21.90 -17.15 -9.92
N ALA A 50 -21.79 -17.23 -8.60
CA ALA A 50 -21.16 -16.19 -7.78
C ALA A 50 -19.66 -16.03 -8.11
N GLU A 51 -18.94 -17.14 -8.32
CA GLU A 51 -17.54 -17.13 -8.77
C GLU A 51 -17.37 -16.43 -10.11
N GLN A 52 -18.25 -16.69 -11.08
CA GLN A 52 -18.21 -16.03 -12.38
C GLN A 52 -18.44 -14.51 -12.29
N ILE A 53 -19.30 -14.06 -11.38
CA ILE A 53 -19.51 -12.62 -11.09
C ILE A 53 -18.25 -12.01 -10.45
N VAL A 54 -17.70 -12.66 -9.42
CA VAL A 54 -16.50 -12.18 -8.70
C VAL A 54 -15.28 -12.11 -9.65
N GLU A 55 -15.09 -13.11 -10.50
CA GLU A 55 -14.00 -13.17 -11.49
C GLU A 55 -14.25 -12.30 -12.73
N LYS A 56 -15.39 -11.59 -12.79
CA LYS A 56 -15.79 -10.74 -13.93
C LYS A 56 -15.91 -11.50 -15.25
N ARG A 57 -16.15 -12.79 -15.20
CA ARG A 57 -16.48 -13.61 -16.36
C ARG A 57 -17.93 -13.39 -16.83
N ALA A 58 -18.80 -13.00 -15.90
CA ALA A 58 -20.16 -12.55 -16.17
C ALA A 58 -20.46 -11.20 -15.49
N GLU A 59 -21.39 -10.44 -16.06
CA GLU A 59 -21.85 -9.15 -15.54
C GLU A 59 -23.04 -9.31 -14.58
N VAL A 60 -23.92 -10.28 -14.88
CA VAL A 60 -25.14 -10.57 -14.14
C VAL A 60 -25.36 -12.07 -14.06
N ALA A 61 -25.93 -12.56 -12.96
CA ALA A 61 -26.41 -13.93 -12.86
C ALA A 61 -27.94 -13.95 -12.57
N ILE A 62 -28.61 -14.99 -13.06
CA ILE A 62 -29.98 -15.34 -12.71
C ILE A 62 -30.00 -16.73 -12.12
N LEU A 63 -30.51 -16.86 -10.90
CA LEU A 63 -30.54 -18.11 -10.14
C LEU A 63 -31.98 -18.47 -9.78
N ILE A 64 -32.32 -19.74 -9.92
CA ILE A 64 -33.70 -20.21 -9.73
C ILE A 64 -33.66 -21.50 -8.90
N CYS A 65 -34.35 -21.53 -7.76
CA CYS A 65 -34.61 -22.77 -7.03
C CYS A 65 -36.04 -22.77 -6.50
N THR A 66 -36.50 -23.86 -5.94
CA THR A 66 -37.91 -24.01 -5.53
C THR A 66 -38.49 -22.77 -4.81
N THR A 67 -37.75 -22.20 -3.84
CA THR A 67 -38.19 -21.00 -3.08
C THR A 67 -37.36 -19.75 -3.39
N GLY A 68 -36.26 -19.86 -4.11
CA GLY A 68 -35.26 -18.78 -4.28
C GLY A 68 -34.40 -18.50 -3.05
N ILE A 69 -34.85 -18.85 -1.85
CA ILE A 69 -34.21 -18.46 -0.58
C ILE A 69 -32.80 -19.05 -0.48
N GLY A 70 -32.65 -20.35 -0.72
CA GLY A 70 -31.36 -21.04 -0.57
C GLY A 70 -30.28 -20.51 -1.50
N MET A 71 -30.62 -20.27 -2.77
CA MET A 71 -29.68 -19.66 -3.73
C MET A 71 -29.32 -18.22 -3.37
N SER A 72 -30.27 -17.43 -2.87
CA SER A 72 -30.00 -16.09 -2.38
C SER A 72 -29.00 -16.10 -1.20
N ILE A 73 -29.18 -17.02 -0.25
CA ILE A 73 -28.25 -17.18 0.89
C ILE A 73 -26.86 -17.61 0.40
N ALA A 74 -26.78 -18.60 -0.49
CA ALA A 74 -25.50 -19.12 -0.98
C ALA A 74 -24.72 -18.08 -1.79
N ALA A 75 -25.36 -17.40 -2.74
CA ALA A 75 -24.72 -16.40 -3.57
C ALA A 75 -24.24 -15.17 -2.77
N ASN A 76 -24.99 -14.71 -1.77
CA ASN A 76 -24.60 -13.58 -0.91
C ASN A 76 -23.44 -13.90 0.07
N ARG A 77 -22.88 -15.12 0.04
CA ARG A 77 -21.66 -15.46 0.77
C ARG A 77 -20.40 -14.94 0.10
N PHE A 78 -20.48 -14.53 -1.15
CA PHE A 78 -19.34 -14.08 -1.95
C PHE A 78 -19.23 -12.55 -1.92
N ALA A 79 -18.04 -12.06 -1.61
CA ALA A 79 -17.75 -10.62 -1.61
C ALA A 79 -17.99 -10.03 -3.00
N GLY A 80 -18.69 -8.89 -3.06
CA GLY A 80 -19.05 -8.24 -4.32
C GLY A 80 -20.30 -8.80 -5.00
N VAL A 81 -20.91 -9.88 -4.48
CA VAL A 81 -22.20 -10.41 -4.92
C VAL A 81 -23.33 -9.75 -4.13
N ARG A 82 -24.31 -9.25 -4.83
CA ARG A 82 -25.56 -8.69 -4.28
C ARG A 82 -26.74 -9.42 -4.90
N ALA A 83 -27.06 -10.60 -4.33
CA ALA A 83 -28.13 -11.47 -4.79
C ALA A 83 -29.46 -11.07 -4.14
N ALA A 84 -30.44 -10.76 -4.98
CA ALA A 84 -31.76 -10.31 -4.56
C ALA A 84 -32.84 -11.30 -4.99
N LEU A 85 -33.55 -11.85 -4.02
CA LEU A 85 -34.78 -12.61 -4.25
C LEU A 85 -35.89 -11.64 -4.63
N CYS A 86 -36.42 -11.76 -5.84
CA CYS A 86 -37.44 -10.90 -6.38
C CYS A 86 -38.73 -11.68 -6.67
N GLU A 87 -39.83 -11.20 -6.11
CA GLU A 87 -41.17 -11.79 -6.26
C GLU A 87 -42.09 -10.93 -7.16
N SER A 88 -41.57 -9.78 -7.65
CA SER A 88 -42.34 -8.88 -8.51
C SER A 88 -41.43 -7.99 -9.37
N VAL A 89 -41.94 -7.47 -10.47
CA VAL A 89 -41.31 -6.46 -11.32
C VAL A 89 -40.91 -5.22 -10.51
N ALA A 90 -41.72 -4.81 -9.55
CA ALA A 90 -41.45 -3.65 -8.70
C ALA A 90 -40.21 -3.89 -7.80
N THR A 91 -40.06 -5.09 -7.24
CA THR A 91 -38.88 -5.47 -6.43
C THR A 91 -37.66 -5.55 -7.30
N ALA A 92 -37.74 -6.16 -8.49
CA ALA A 92 -36.62 -6.25 -9.44
C ALA A 92 -36.08 -4.86 -9.83
N ARG A 93 -36.96 -3.91 -10.14
CA ARG A 93 -36.56 -2.52 -10.41
C ARG A 93 -35.92 -1.84 -9.21
N LYS A 94 -36.51 -1.99 -8.01
CA LYS A 94 -35.97 -1.39 -6.78
C LYS A 94 -34.60 -1.93 -6.41
N THR A 95 -34.37 -3.23 -6.52
CA THR A 95 -33.08 -3.83 -6.17
C THR A 95 -31.98 -3.40 -7.12
N ARG A 96 -32.30 -3.17 -8.41
CA ARG A 96 -31.36 -2.58 -9.35
C ARG A 96 -31.09 -1.11 -9.02
N THR A 97 -32.13 -0.28 -8.92
CA THR A 97 -31.97 1.18 -8.70
C THR A 97 -31.34 1.53 -7.36
N HIS A 98 -31.62 0.77 -6.28
CA HIS A 98 -31.17 1.10 -4.93
C HIS A 98 -29.96 0.31 -4.44
N ASN A 99 -29.84 -0.95 -4.84
CA ASN A 99 -28.85 -1.89 -4.31
C ASN A 99 -27.81 -2.30 -5.34
N ASP A 100 -27.98 -1.90 -6.61
CA ASP A 100 -27.15 -2.35 -7.72
C ASP A 100 -26.92 -3.88 -7.68
N ALA A 101 -28.02 -4.64 -7.46
CA ALA A 101 -27.95 -6.10 -7.39
C ALA A 101 -27.44 -6.65 -8.71
N ASN A 102 -26.43 -7.53 -8.66
CA ASN A 102 -25.82 -8.17 -9.82
C ASN A 102 -26.24 -9.65 -9.96
N VAL A 103 -27.03 -10.17 -9.02
CA VAL A 103 -27.63 -11.49 -9.10
C VAL A 103 -29.13 -11.39 -8.82
N LEU A 104 -29.94 -11.78 -9.78
CA LEU A 104 -31.38 -11.97 -9.62
C LEU A 104 -31.63 -13.39 -9.13
N VAL A 105 -32.43 -13.52 -8.08
CA VAL A 105 -32.89 -14.83 -7.62
C VAL A 105 -34.40 -14.92 -7.75
N LEU A 106 -34.91 -16.01 -8.31
CA LEU A 106 -36.31 -16.29 -8.55
C LEU A 106 -36.75 -17.58 -7.85
N ALA A 107 -37.99 -17.58 -7.38
CA ALA A 107 -38.61 -18.82 -6.92
C ALA A 107 -39.14 -19.63 -8.11
N GLY A 108 -38.88 -20.94 -8.12
CA GLY A 108 -39.46 -21.87 -9.09
C GLY A 108 -40.98 -22.04 -8.99
N THR A 109 -41.59 -21.52 -7.93
CA THR A 109 -43.07 -21.49 -7.75
C THR A 109 -43.74 -20.31 -8.46
N LEU A 110 -42.98 -19.38 -9.03
CA LEU A 110 -43.54 -18.27 -9.79
C LEU A 110 -44.19 -18.75 -11.10
N PRO A 111 -45.27 -18.09 -11.55
CA PRO A 111 -45.76 -18.27 -12.90
C PRO A 111 -44.65 -17.91 -13.91
N PRO A 112 -44.43 -18.74 -14.97
CA PRO A 112 -43.36 -18.49 -15.94
C PRO A 112 -43.37 -17.10 -16.58
N ASP A 113 -44.57 -16.59 -16.93
CA ASP A 113 -44.71 -15.24 -17.51
C ASP A 113 -44.31 -14.13 -16.53
N GLU A 114 -44.67 -14.27 -15.26
CA GLU A 114 -44.27 -13.31 -14.22
C GLU A 114 -42.77 -13.35 -13.99
N ALA A 115 -42.14 -14.53 -13.97
CA ALA A 115 -40.69 -14.68 -13.85
C ALA A 115 -39.96 -14.07 -15.04
N ALA A 116 -40.48 -14.21 -16.25
CA ALA A 116 -39.96 -13.59 -17.45
C ALA A 116 -40.02 -12.05 -17.37
N ASP A 117 -41.13 -11.50 -16.89
CA ASP A 117 -41.29 -10.05 -16.70
C ASP A 117 -40.36 -9.50 -15.60
N ILE A 118 -40.20 -10.24 -14.50
CA ILE A 118 -39.24 -9.89 -13.44
C ILE A 118 -37.80 -9.87 -13.99
N ALA A 119 -37.40 -10.90 -14.74
CA ALA A 119 -36.06 -10.98 -15.34
C ALA A 119 -35.82 -9.82 -16.32
N ARG A 120 -36.79 -9.53 -17.18
CA ARG A 120 -36.71 -8.39 -18.13
C ARG A 120 -36.54 -7.08 -17.37
N ALA A 121 -37.36 -6.82 -16.37
CA ALA A 121 -37.30 -5.61 -15.57
C ALA A 121 -35.98 -5.45 -14.83
N PHE A 122 -35.42 -6.54 -14.31
CA PHE A 122 -34.11 -6.55 -13.67
C PHE A 122 -33.00 -6.15 -14.64
N LEU A 123 -32.97 -6.77 -15.82
CA LEU A 123 -31.92 -6.56 -16.83
C LEU A 123 -31.97 -5.18 -17.50
N GLU A 124 -33.16 -4.59 -17.61
CA GLU A 124 -33.37 -3.29 -18.25
C GLU A 124 -33.22 -2.09 -17.29
N THR A 125 -33.18 -2.33 -15.98
CA THR A 125 -33.15 -1.26 -14.99
C THR A 125 -31.70 -0.92 -14.60
N PRO A 126 -31.21 0.30 -14.88
CA PRO A 126 -29.89 0.73 -14.46
C PRO A 126 -29.86 1.09 -12.97
N PHE A 127 -28.66 1.13 -12.39
CA PHE A 127 -28.44 1.67 -11.05
C PHE A 127 -28.67 3.18 -11.04
N SER A 128 -29.34 3.71 -10.00
CA SER A 128 -29.68 5.14 -9.90
C SER A 128 -28.48 6.06 -9.69
N GLN A 129 -27.36 5.53 -9.23
CA GLN A 129 -26.14 6.27 -8.83
C GLN A 129 -26.37 7.37 -7.78
N GLU A 130 -27.54 7.42 -7.14
CA GLU A 130 -27.79 8.36 -6.05
C GLU A 130 -26.80 8.14 -4.90
N GLU A 131 -26.20 9.23 -4.40
CA GLU A 131 -25.19 9.20 -3.34
C GLU A 131 -25.60 8.38 -2.10
N ARG A 132 -26.90 8.50 -1.69
CA ARG A 132 -27.44 7.72 -0.56
C ARG A 132 -27.40 6.21 -0.81
N HIS A 133 -27.62 5.76 -2.06
CA HIS A 133 -27.61 4.33 -2.42
C HIS A 133 -26.17 3.83 -2.54
N ALA A 134 -25.29 4.55 -3.23
CA ALA A 134 -23.86 4.23 -3.31
C ALA A 134 -23.21 4.13 -1.92
N ARG A 135 -23.51 5.08 -1.00
CA ARG A 135 -23.05 5.04 0.39
C ARG A 135 -23.55 3.81 1.16
N ARG A 136 -24.81 3.36 0.94
CA ARG A 136 -25.37 2.17 1.60
C ARG A 136 -24.71 0.88 1.07
N ILE A 137 -24.49 0.78 -0.24
CA ILE A 137 -23.76 -0.34 -0.86
C ILE A 137 -22.34 -0.42 -0.28
N GLY A 138 -21.59 0.69 -0.23
CA GLY A 138 -20.28 0.71 0.40
C GLY A 138 -20.27 0.35 1.90
N LYS A 139 -21.44 0.39 2.59
CA LYS A 139 -21.57 -0.12 3.96
C LYS A 139 -21.78 -1.65 4.02
N LEU A 140 -22.38 -2.27 3.00
CA LEU A 140 -22.47 -3.72 2.88
C LEU A 140 -21.07 -4.31 2.70
N GLU A 141 -20.26 -3.73 1.82
CA GLU A 141 -18.86 -4.14 1.60
C GLU A 141 -17.97 -4.05 2.86
N ARG A 142 -18.36 -3.24 3.87
CA ARG A 142 -17.67 -3.21 5.17
C ARG A 142 -17.93 -4.45 6.03
N GLY A 143 -19.11 -5.03 5.94
CA GLY A 143 -19.45 -6.29 6.63
C GLY A 143 -18.58 -7.44 6.10
N GLU A 144 -18.28 -7.42 4.81
CA GLU A 144 -17.41 -8.41 4.16
C GLU A 144 -15.97 -8.34 4.66
N ARG A 145 -15.44 -7.13 4.96
CA ARG A 145 -14.07 -6.98 5.50
C ARG A 145 -13.87 -7.61 6.88
N LEU A 146 -14.90 -7.71 7.68
CA LEU A 146 -14.86 -8.41 8.97
C LEU A 146 -14.85 -9.94 8.79
N SER A 147 -15.35 -10.44 7.65
CA SER A 147 -15.32 -11.87 7.34
C SER A 147 -13.94 -12.37 6.91
N GLU A 148 -13.06 -11.48 6.42
CA GLU A 148 -11.68 -11.84 6.03
C GLU A 148 -10.85 -12.42 7.20
N VAL A 149 -11.25 -12.14 8.45
CA VAL A 149 -10.56 -12.63 9.66
C VAL A 149 -11.42 -13.60 10.48
N SER A 150 -12.49 -14.14 9.89
CA SER A 150 -13.44 -15.02 10.62
C SER A 150 -12.76 -16.29 11.16
N HIS A 151 -11.94 -16.96 10.34
CA HIS A 151 -11.18 -18.14 10.77
C HIS A 151 -10.16 -17.83 11.86
N LEU A 152 -9.56 -16.63 11.83
CA LEU A 152 -8.64 -16.18 12.87
C LEU A 152 -9.40 -15.98 14.20
N ALA A 153 -10.64 -15.47 14.16
CA ALA A 153 -11.45 -15.32 15.36
C ALA A 153 -11.78 -16.64 16.05
N GLU A 154 -11.93 -17.71 15.27
CA GLU A 154 -12.16 -19.06 15.79
C GLU A 154 -10.86 -19.73 16.29
N ALA A 155 -9.77 -19.58 15.53
CA ALA A 155 -8.49 -20.23 15.82
C ALA A 155 -7.71 -19.52 16.94
N ASP A 156 -7.70 -18.20 16.97
CA ASP A 156 -6.98 -17.37 17.93
C ASP A 156 -7.70 -16.04 18.19
N PRO A 157 -8.65 -15.99 19.13
CA PRO A 157 -9.40 -14.79 19.47
C PRO A 157 -8.53 -13.62 19.96
N GLU A 158 -7.38 -13.89 20.59
CA GLU A 158 -6.47 -12.87 21.12
C GLU A 158 -5.76 -12.15 19.96
N VAL A 159 -5.19 -12.89 19.01
CA VAL A 159 -4.60 -12.30 17.81
C VAL A 159 -5.66 -11.61 16.95
N HIS A 160 -6.85 -12.19 16.81
CA HIS A 160 -7.97 -11.52 16.12
C HIS A 160 -8.30 -10.18 16.75
N ALA A 161 -8.36 -10.09 18.10
CA ALA A 161 -8.62 -8.83 18.79
C ALA A 161 -7.55 -7.75 18.48
N THR A 162 -6.27 -8.14 18.34
CA THR A 162 -5.20 -7.20 17.97
C THR A 162 -5.37 -6.69 16.55
N VAL A 163 -5.70 -7.55 15.59
CA VAL A 163 -5.95 -7.16 14.18
C VAL A 163 -7.13 -6.18 14.08
N VAL A 164 -8.24 -6.50 14.76
CA VAL A 164 -9.41 -5.61 14.81
C VAL A 164 -9.07 -4.30 15.54
N GLY A 165 -8.28 -4.37 16.60
CA GLY A 165 -7.79 -3.20 17.35
C GLY A 165 -6.98 -2.27 16.44
N GLN A 166 -6.03 -2.81 15.65
CA GLN A 166 -5.24 -2.04 14.70
C GLN A 166 -6.13 -1.38 13.63
N LEU A 167 -7.08 -2.11 13.05
CA LEU A 167 -8.00 -1.55 12.06
C LEU A 167 -8.85 -0.40 12.64
N ARG A 168 -9.31 -0.52 13.90
CA ARG A 168 -10.02 0.54 14.60
C ARG A 168 -9.14 1.77 14.82
N GLN A 169 -7.92 1.56 15.28
CA GLN A 169 -6.94 2.63 15.48
C GLN A 169 -6.66 3.38 14.16
N GLU A 170 -6.33 2.67 13.10
CA GLU A 170 -6.09 3.27 11.78
C GLU A 170 -7.29 4.09 11.28
N ASN A 171 -8.52 3.62 11.52
CA ASN A 171 -9.73 4.31 11.11
C ASN A 171 -10.13 5.50 12.02
N SER A 172 -9.58 5.61 13.23
CA SER A 172 -9.94 6.65 14.19
C SER A 172 -8.84 7.69 14.44
N THR A 173 -7.65 7.50 13.84
CA THR A 173 -6.50 8.39 14.02
C THR A 173 -5.97 8.92 12.68
N ILE A 174 -5.22 10.02 12.75
CA ILE A 174 -4.48 10.59 11.62
C ILE A 174 -3.03 10.11 11.72
N ASN A 175 -2.62 9.25 10.78
CA ASN A 175 -1.26 8.74 10.75
C ASN A 175 -0.36 9.63 9.88
N LEU A 176 0.58 10.31 10.52
CA LEU A 176 1.61 11.17 9.90
C LEU A 176 3.02 10.58 10.04
N ILE A 177 3.17 9.30 10.35
CA ILE A 177 4.48 8.64 10.33
C ILE A 177 4.99 8.59 8.88
N ALA A 178 6.10 9.28 8.60
CA ALA A 178 6.63 9.46 7.25
C ALA A 178 7.02 8.14 6.54
N SER A 179 7.30 7.09 7.31
CA SER A 179 7.66 5.75 6.82
C SER A 179 6.48 4.77 6.72
N GLU A 180 5.26 5.23 6.98
CA GLU A 180 4.05 4.39 6.94
C GLU A 180 3.11 4.78 5.80
N ASN A 181 2.35 3.78 5.37
CA ASN A 181 1.29 3.94 4.38
C ASN A 181 0.26 2.82 4.56
N THR A 182 -0.91 2.99 3.97
CA THR A 182 -1.93 1.95 3.90
C THR A 182 -1.90 1.28 2.53
N VAL A 183 -1.81 -0.04 2.51
CA VAL A 183 -1.79 -0.82 1.27
C VAL A 183 -3.20 -1.08 0.75
N SER A 184 -3.32 -1.35 -0.54
CA SER A 184 -4.59 -1.77 -1.15
C SER A 184 -5.04 -3.14 -0.64
N ARG A 185 -6.33 -3.44 -0.80
CA ARG A 185 -6.88 -4.77 -0.50
C ARG A 185 -6.16 -5.86 -1.30
N ALA A 186 -5.89 -5.64 -2.59
CA ALA A 186 -5.20 -6.60 -3.44
C ALA A 186 -3.78 -6.93 -2.94
N VAL A 187 -3.04 -5.94 -2.41
CA VAL A 187 -1.74 -6.17 -1.78
C VAL A 187 -1.88 -7.01 -0.51
N ARG A 188 -2.92 -6.80 0.31
CA ARG A 188 -3.18 -7.61 1.51
C ARG A 188 -3.55 -9.05 1.17
N GLU A 189 -4.44 -9.24 0.20
CA GLU A 189 -4.85 -10.57 -0.30
C GLU A 189 -3.66 -11.37 -0.82
N ALA A 190 -2.79 -10.74 -1.62
CA ALA A 190 -1.57 -11.38 -2.10
C ALA A 190 -0.62 -11.74 -0.93
N SER A 191 -0.47 -10.85 0.06
CA SER A 191 0.38 -11.08 1.24
C SER A 191 -0.12 -12.22 2.12
N GLY A 192 -1.44 -12.42 2.22
CA GLY A 192 -2.08 -13.50 2.99
C GLY A 192 -2.37 -14.76 2.18
N SER A 193 -1.86 -14.88 0.95
CA SER A 193 -2.18 -15.97 0.05
C SER A 193 -1.47 -17.28 0.38
N VAL A 194 -1.96 -18.38 -0.21
CA VAL A 194 -1.37 -19.73 -0.10
C VAL A 194 0.06 -19.83 -0.64
N LEU A 195 0.57 -18.81 -1.33
CA LEU A 195 1.96 -18.74 -1.77
C LEU A 195 2.95 -18.78 -0.60
N THR A 196 2.51 -18.44 0.62
CA THR A 196 3.29 -18.59 1.86
C THR A 196 3.71 -20.04 2.13
N ASN A 197 3.00 -21.03 1.59
CA ASN A 197 3.28 -22.45 1.81
C ASN A 197 4.46 -22.95 0.95
N LYS A 198 4.85 -22.19 -0.09
CA LYS A 198 5.81 -22.68 -1.08
C LYS A 198 7.25 -22.32 -0.75
N TYR A 199 8.11 -23.34 -0.68
CA TYR A 199 9.55 -23.19 -0.57
C TYR A 199 10.20 -23.09 -1.96
N ALA A 200 10.92 -22.00 -2.28
CA ALA A 200 11.36 -21.68 -3.65
C ALA A 200 12.78 -21.09 -3.71
N GLU A 201 13.75 -21.70 -3.02
CA GLU A 201 15.16 -21.29 -3.10
C GLU A 201 15.66 -21.25 -4.54
N GLY A 202 16.46 -20.23 -4.86
CA GLY A 202 16.92 -19.94 -6.21
C GLY A 202 16.13 -18.80 -6.85
N TYR A 203 16.03 -18.82 -8.17
CA TYR A 203 15.40 -17.77 -8.99
C TYR A 203 14.47 -18.39 -10.04
N PRO A 204 13.56 -17.64 -10.65
CA PRO A 204 12.66 -18.17 -11.67
C PRO A 204 13.36 -19.02 -12.74
N GLY A 205 12.85 -20.23 -12.97
CA GLY A 205 13.43 -21.19 -13.89
C GLY A 205 14.72 -21.89 -13.42
N ARG A 206 15.24 -21.53 -12.23
CA ARG A 206 16.48 -22.09 -11.65
C ARG A 206 16.30 -22.33 -10.14
N ARG A 207 15.23 -23.02 -9.76
CA ARG A 207 14.92 -23.35 -8.37
C ARG A 207 15.58 -24.65 -7.92
N TRP A 208 15.87 -24.71 -6.64
CA TRP A 208 16.32 -25.95 -5.99
C TRP A 208 15.18 -26.92 -5.70
N TYR A 209 13.92 -26.46 -5.77
CA TYR A 209 12.71 -27.24 -5.47
C TYR A 209 11.81 -27.34 -6.69
N SER A 210 11.10 -28.48 -6.80
CA SER A 210 10.07 -28.68 -7.82
C SER A 210 8.76 -27.99 -7.47
N GLY A 211 7.83 -27.88 -8.43
CA GLY A 211 6.50 -27.32 -8.22
C GLY A 211 6.49 -25.78 -8.08
N CYS A 212 7.44 -25.08 -8.69
CA CYS A 212 7.61 -23.63 -8.54
C CYS A 212 6.96 -22.78 -9.67
N ILE A 213 6.22 -23.39 -10.61
CA ILE A 213 5.66 -22.66 -11.76
C ILE A 213 4.84 -21.43 -11.35
N PRO A 214 3.88 -21.50 -10.40
CA PRO A 214 3.11 -20.32 -10.00
C PRO A 214 3.98 -19.21 -9.35
N VAL A 215 4.93 -19.59 -8.51
CA VAL A 215 5.82 -18.61 -7.84
C VAL A 215 6.84 -18.03 -8.82
N ASP A 216 7.31 -18.81 -9.81
CA ASP A 216 8.16 -18.29 -10.88
C ASP A 216 7.42 -17.21 -11.70
N THR A 217 6.13 -17.43 -11.96
CA THR A 217 5.29 -16.42 -12.61
C THR A 217 5.16 -15.16 -11.76
N ALA A 218 4.87 -15.30 -10.46
CA ALA A 218 4.73 -14.16 -9.54
C ALA A 218 6.03 -13.35 -9.42
N GLU A 219 7.16 -14.02 -9.22
CA GLU A 219 8.46 -13.36 -9.11
C GLU A 219 8.90 -12.71 -10.43
N SER A 220 8.69 -13.40 -11.57
CA SER A 220 8.98 -12.83 -12.89
C SER A 220 8.15 -11.57 -13.17
N LEU A 221 6.88 -11.56 -12.79
CA LEU A 221 6.02 -10.37 -12.87
C LEU A 221 6.55 -9.23 -11.98
N ALA A 222 6.95 -9.53 -10.74
CA ALA A 222 7.51 -8.53 -9.84
C ALA A 222 8.80 -7.92 -10.41
N ILE A 223 9.71 -8.74 -10.92
CA ILE A 223 10.96 -8.30 -11.56
C ILE A 223 10.66 -7.43 -12.79
N ALA A 224 9.83 -7.90 -13.71
CA ALA A 224 9.50 -7.17 -14.93
C ALA A 224 8.85 -5.80 -14.63
N ARG A 225 7.88 -5.78 -13.70
CA ARG A 225 7.20 -4.55 -13.29
C ARG A 225 8.14 -3.58 -12.59
N ALA A 226 9.03 -4.06 -11.71
CA ALA A 226 10.04 -3.21 -11.06
C ALA A 226 10.99 -2.58 -12.08
N LYS A 227 11.49 -3.36 -13.04
CA LYS A 227 12.35 -2.87 -14.14
C LYS A 227 11.63 -1.80 -14.95
N THR A 228 10.38 -2.03 -15.33
CA THR A 228 9.58 -1.08 -16.11
C THR A 228 9.30 0.20 -15.30
N LEU A 229 8.92 0.06 -14.04
CA LEU A 229 8.54 1.17 -13.16
C LEU A 229 9.68 2.17 -12.93
N PHE A 230 10.89 1.66 -12.74
CA PHE A 230 12.06 2.47 -12.40
C PHE A 230 13.05 2.67 -13.56
N GLY A 231 12.86 1.99 -14.70
CA GLY A 231 13.79 2.04 -15.82
C GLY A 231 15.13 1.35 -15.52
N ALA A 232 15.13 0.30 -14.71
CA ALA A 232 16.33 -0.40 -14.28
C ALA A 232 16.71 -1.56 -15.22
N GLU A 233 18.01 -1.83 -15.35
CA GLU A 233 18.53 -2.93 -16.16
C GLU A 233 18.29 -4.28 -15.47
N HIS A 234 18.44 -4.35 -14.14
CA HIS A 234 18.21 -5.54 -13.33
C HIS A 234 17.45 -5.20 -12.06
N ALA A 235 16.66 -6.16 -11.55
CA ALA A 235 15.90 -6.06 -10.31
C ALA A 235 15.94 -7.38 -9.55
N ASN A 236 16.31 -7.33 -8.25
CA ASN A 236 16.16 -8.44 -7.32
C ASN A 236 15.05 -8.09 -6.31
N VAL A 237 13.97 -8.87 -6.33
CA VAL A 237 12.76 -8.62 -5.52
C VAL A 237 12.71 -9.47 -4.23
N GLN A 238 13.70 -10.32 -4.00
CA GLN A 238 13.74 -11.24 -2.86
C GLN A 238 14.12 -10.60 -1.52
N PRO A 239 14.84 -9.46 -1.39
CA PRO A 239 15.19 -8.91 -0.09
C PRO A 239 13.95 -8.76 0.82
N HIS A 240 14.06 -9.27 2.06
CA HIS A 240 12.97 -9.30 3.03
C HIS A 240 12.61 -7.91 3.55
N CYS A 241 13.57 -6.98 3.59
CA CYS A 241 13.37 -5.58 4.01
C CYS A 241 14.43 -4.67 3.38
N GLY A 242 14.32 -3.35 3.60
CA GLY A 242 15.31 -2.38 3.12
C GLY A 242 16.71 -2.64 3.67
N SER A 243 16.82 -3.06 4.94
CA SER A 243 18.12 -3.38 5.56
C SER A 243 18.81 -4.56 4.87
N SER A 244 18.08 -5.63 4.52
CA SER A 244 18.64 -6.75 3.77
C SER A 244 18.96 -6.38 2.32
N ALA A 245 18.22 -5.45 1.71
CA ALA A 245 18.56 -4.92 0.39
C ALA A 245 19.89 -4.14 0.41
N ASN A 246 20.08 -3.26 1.41
CA ASN A 246 21.34 -2.53 1.59
C ASN A 246 22.50 -3.49 1.90
N MET A 247 22.28 -4.47 2.78
CA MET A 247 23.26 -5.51 3.10
C MET A 247 23.67 -6.29 1.84
N ALA A 248 22.72 -6.65 0.98
CA ALA A 248 23.01 -7.37 -0.26
C ALA A 248 23.92 -6.57 -1.19
N VAL A 249 23.71 -5.26 -1.32
CA VAL A 249 24.61 -4.40 -2.10
C VAL A 249 25.99 -4.35 -1.45
N TYR A 250 26.07 -4.09 -0.15
CA TYR A 250 27.40 -3.98 0.52
C TYR A 250 28.21 -5.26 0.36
N PHE A 251 27.64 -6.42 0.67
CA PHE A 251 28.37 -7.70 0.55
C PHE A 251 28.62 -8.15 -0.89
N SER A 252 27.94 -7.56 -1.88
CA SER A 252 28.21 -7.87 -3.29
C SER A 252 29.47 -7.19 -3.82
N VAL A 253 29.91 -6.06 -3.23
CA VAL A 253 30.99 -5.23 -3.76
C VAL A 253 32.02 -4.77 -2.74
N LEU A 254 31.78 -4.95 -1.45
CA LEU A 254 32.68 -4.54 -0.37
C LEU A 254 33.21 -5.75 0.41
N LYS A 255 34.31 -5.52 1.09
CA LYS A 255 34.90 -6.42 2.11
C LYS A 255 34.87 -5.72 3.47
N PRO A 256 34.82 -6.46 4.59
CA PRO A 256 34.96 -5.85 5.91
C PRO A 256 36.21 -4.94 5.96
N GLY A 257 36.03 -3.74 6.52
CA GLY A 257 37.06 -2.69 6.58
C GLY A 257 37.08 -1.73 5.38
N ASP A 258 36.38 -2.01 4.28
CA ASP A 258 36.26 -1.05 3.17
C ASP A 258 35.55 0.23 3.65
N THR A 259 35.91 1.36 3.06
CA THR A 259 35.37 2.67 3.45
C THR A 259 34.07 2.99 2.69
N ILE A 260 33.05 3.39 3.45
CA ILE A 260 31.76 3.90 2.96
C ILE A 260 31.63 5.38 3.37
N LEU A 261 31.26 6.23 2.40
CA LEU A 261 30.86 7.62 2.65
C LEU A 261 29.33 7.69 2.62
N SER A 262 28.70 8.10 3.71
CA SER A 262 27.24 8.07 3.85
C SER A 262 26.73 9.19 4.74
N MET A 263 25.43 9.51 4.66
CA MET A 263 24.80 10.52 5.51
C MET A 263 24.76 10.06 6.97
N SER A 264 25.19 10.93 7.89
CA SER A 264 25.13 10.65 9.33
C SER A 264 23.68 10.41 9.80
N LEU A 265 23.52 9.48 10.74
CA LEU A 265 22.18 9.11 11.27
C LEU A 265 21.47 10.28 11.92
N ASP A 266 22.18 11.09 12.69
CA ASP A 266 21.67 12.28 13.39
C ASP A 266 21.36 13.45 12.46
N GLN A 267 21.84 13.37 11.20
CA GLN A 267 21.59 14.37 10.16
C GLN A 267 20.50 13.94 9.16
N GLY A 268 19.89 12.78 9.37
CA GLY A 268 18.81 12.25 8.53
C GLY A 268 19.13 10.95 7.79
N GLY A 269 20.30 10.35 7.96
CA GLY A 269 20.67 9.05 7.40
C GLY A 269 19.79 7.90 7.96
N HIS A 270 20.04 6.69 7.45
CA HIS A 270 19.39 5.47 7.96
C HIS A 270 20.38 4.66 8.81
N LEU A 271 19.87 3.80 9.71
CA LEU A 271 20.72 2.90 10.52
C LEU A 271 21.71 2.12 9.67
N THR A 272 21.29 1.60 8.51
CA THR A 272 22.15 0.84 7.60
C THR A 272 23.13 1.69 6.80
N HIS A 273 23.17 2.99 7.00
CA HIS A 273 24.15 3.89 6.40
C HIS A 273 25.39 4.08 7.30
N GLY A 274 25.64 3.15 8.23
CA GLY A 274 26.86 3.15 9.03
C GLY A 274 26.69 3.44 10.51
N SER A 275 25.47 3.33 11.06
CA SER A 275 25.29 3.45 12.50
C SER A 275 26.15 2.41 13.26
N PRO A 276 26.88 2.80 14.34
CA PRO A 276 27.75 1.89 15.07
C PRO A 276 27.07 0.66 15.66
N VAL A 277 25.74 0.74 15.91
CA VAL A 277 24.96 -0.39 16.43
C VAL A 277 24.42 -1.29 15.33
N ASN A 278 24.62 -0.92 14.06
CA ASN A 278 24.18 -1.68 12.90
C ASN A 278 25.35 -2.45 12.25
N PHE A 279 25.03 -3.55 11.55
CA PHE A 279 26.04 -4.34 10.84
C PHE A 279 26.96 -3.47 9.96
N SER A 280 26.41 -2.40 9.35
CA SER A 280 27.17 -1.53 8.46
C SER A 280 28.27 -0.77 9.21
N GLY A 281 28.00 -0.23 10.39
CA GLY A 281 29.00 0.43 11.22
C GLY A 281 29.95 -0.51 11.96
N GLN A 282 29.56 -1.79 12.09
CA GLN A 282 30.40 -2.81 12.73
C GLN A 282 31.42 -3.43 11.77
N LEU A 283 31.08 -3.52 10.48
CA LEU A 283 31.89 -4.22 9.49
C LEU A 283 32.71 -3.30 8.58
N PHE A 284 32.25 -2.08 8.38
CA PHE A 284 32.85 -1.15 7.42
C PHE A 284 33.41 0.10 8.10
N ASN A 285 34.38 0.74 7.48
CA ASN A 285 34.92 2.02 7.90
C ASN A 285 33.99 3.13 7.41
N ILE A 286 33.26 3.78 8.31
CA ILE A 286 32.24 4.78 7.97
C ILE A 286 32.82 6.19 8.05
N VAL A 287 32.67 6.93 6.96
CA VAL A 287 32.93 8.36 6.87
C VAL A 287 31.59 9.07 6.73
N PRO A 288 31.10 9.75 7.78
CA PRO A 288 29.80 10.43 7.71
C PRO A 288 29.93 11.78 6.99
N TYR A 289 28.96 12.11 6.14
CA TYR A 289 28.72 13.49 5.70
C TYR A 289 27.48 14.05 6.37
N CYS A 290 27.47 15.38 6.52
CA CYS A 290 26.45 16.13 7.25
C CYS A 290 25.80 17.17 6.33
N VAL A 291 24.69 17.76 6.79
CA VAL A 291 24.14 18.99 6.21
C VAL A 291 24.92 20.20 6.68
N SER A 292 24.80 21.35 5.98
CA SER A 292 25.37 22.62 6.45
C SER A 292 24.65 23.08 7.71
N PRO A 293 25.38 23.55 8.74
CA PRO A 293 24.77 24.10 9.96
C PRO A 293 23.94 25.36 9.70
N GLU A 294 24.28 26.14 8.68
CA GLU A 294 23.64 27.41 8.35
C GLU A 294 22.33 27.22 7.61
N THR A 295 22.30 26.27 6.68
CA THR A 295 21.16 26.08 5.76
C THR A 295 20.34 24.82 6.04
N GLU A 296 20.87 23.89 6.85
CA GLU A 296 20.30 22.57 7.14
C GLU A 296 20.06 21.72 5.86
N VAL A 297 20.79 22.03 4.75
CA VAL A 297 20.79 21.26 3.50
C VAL A 297 22.17 20.70 3.19
N LEU A 298 22.24 19.70 2.30
CA LEU A 298 23.49 19.09 1.88
C LEU A 298 24.39 20.11 1.15
N ASP A 299 25.64 20.18 1.60
CA ASP A 299 26.72 20.89 0.90
C ASP A 299 27.50 19.89 0.03
N TYR A 300 27.21 19.89 -1.25
CA TYR A 300 27.82 18.95 -2.19
C TYR A 300 29.31 19.20 -2.42
N ASP A 301 29.81 20.42 -2.25
CA ASP A 301 31.23 20.73 -2.40
C ASP A 301 32.02 20.24 -1.19
N ALA A 302 31.47 20.33 0.00
CA ALA A 302 32.02 19.71 1.19
C ALA A 302 32.04 18.18 1.10
N ILE A 303 30.96 17.58 0.58
CA ILE A 303 30.90 16.12 0.33
C ILE A 303 31.96 15.70 -0.70
N GLU A 304 32.17 16.46 -1.78
CA GLU A 304 33.20 16.17 -2.78
C GLU A 304 34.60 16.23 -2.17
N SER A 305 34.90 17.28 -1.42
CA SER A 305 36.19 17.45 -0.74
C SER A 305 36.47 16.26 0.19
N LEU A 306 35.48 15.84 0.97
CA LEU A 306 35.56 14.70 1.87
C LEU A 306 35.77 13.38 1.09
N ALA A 307 35.05 13.18 -0.01
CA ALA A 307 35.19 12.01 -0.87
C ALA A 307 36.57 11.92 -1.50
N LEU A 308 37.13 13.02 -1.97
CA LEU A 308 38.47 13.09 -2.54
C LEU A 308 39.56 12.81 -1.49
N GLU A 309 39.40 13.27 -0.27
CA GLU A 309 40.31 13.02 0.85
C GLU A 309 40.27 11.55 1.30
N LYS A 310 39.08 11.01 1.53
CA LYS A 310 38.87 9.70 2.17
C LYS A 310 38.85 8.53 1.19
N ARG A 311 38.71 8.78 -0.12
CA ARG A 311 38.68 7.76 -1.18
C ARG A 311 37.80 6.55 -0.85
N PRO A 312 36.49 6.73 -0.57
CA PRO A 312 35.62 5.62 -0.23
C PRO A 312 35.47 4.65 -1.42
N ARG A 313 35.21 3.38 -1.13
CA ARG A 313 34.81 2.41 -2.17
C ARG A 313 33.38 2.56 -2.61
N LEU A 314 32.53 3.01 -1.70
CA LEU A 314 31.09 3.21 -1.94
C LEU A 314 30.64 4.54 -1.35
N ILE A 315 29.91 5.32 -2.13
CA ILE A 315 29.14 6.46 -1.64
C ILE A 315 27.68 6.01 -1.54
N VAL A 316 27.07 6.21 -0.37
CA VAL A 316 25.64 5.94 -0.12
C VAL A 316 24.89 7.26 -0.02
N ALA A 317 24.09 7.55 -1.02
CA ALA A 317 23.14 8.67 -1.02
C ALA A 317 21.75 8.17 -0.59
N GLY A 318 20.93 9.06 -0.02
CA GLY A 318 19.60 8.72 0.47
C GLY A 318 19.44 9.04 1.95
N ALA A 319 18.21 9.20 2.37
CA ALA A 319 17.92 9.65 3.72
C ALA A 319 16.55 9.15 4.22
N SER A 320 16.45 9.01 5.54
CA SER A 320 15.20 8.71 6.25
C SER A 320 14.47 9.98 6.73
N ALA A 321 15.19 11.09 6.85
CA ALA A 321 14.67 12.31 7.44
C ALA A 321 15.29 13.58 6.80
N TYR A 322 15.33 13.60 5.46
CA TYR A 322 15.78 14.76 4.69
C TYR A 322 14.66 15.28 3.80
N PRO A 323 14.17 16.51 4.03
CA PRO A 323 12.95 16.98 3.36
C PRO A 323 13.19 17.63 1.98
N ARG A 324 14.44 17.70 1.50
CA ARG A 324 14.79 18.34 0.23
C ARG A 324 15.08 17.34 -0.87
N VAL A 325 15.08 17.80 -2.11
CA VAL A 325 15.50 16.99 -3.27
C VAL A 325 16.98 16.65 -3.17
N LEU A 326 17.33 15.41 -3.52
CA LEU A 326 18.70 14.95 -3.65
C LEU A 326 19.18 15.13 -5.09
N ASP A 327 20.37 15.75 -5.27
CA ASP A 327 21.02 15.94 -6.56
C ASP A 327 21.84 14.70 -6.92
N PHE A 328 21.20 13.72 -7.55
CA PHE A 328 21.87 12.48 -7.98
C PHE A 328 22.95 12.68 -9.06
N PRO A 329 22.78 13.57 -10.07
CA PRO A 329 23.86 13.98 -10.96
C PRO A 329 25.11 14.47 -10.23
N ARG A 330 24.95 15.25 -9.16
CA ARG A 330 26.07 15.76 -8.37
C ARG A 330 26.76 14.65 -7.58
N PHE A 331 25.98 13.73 -6.96
CA PHE A 331 26.55 12.54 -6.32
C PHE A 331 27.32 11.66 -7.32
N ARG A 332 26.83 11.50 -8.55
CA ARG A 332 27.53 10.75 -9.60
C ARG A 332 28.90 11.38 -9.91
N LYS A 333 28.94 12.70 -10.11
CA LYS A 333 30.18 13.42 -10.36
C LYS A 333 31.20 13.24 -9.23
N ILE A 334 30.73 13.34 -7.98
CA ILE A 334 31.57 13.12 -6.78
C ILE A 334 32.15 11.69 -6.78
N ALA A 335 31.30 10.70 -7.03
CA ALA A 335 31.72 9.31 -7.06
C ALA A 335 32.78 9.06 -8.19
N ASP A 336 32.56 9.62 -9.38
CA ASP A 336 33.49 9.53 -10.50
C ASP A 336 34.86 10.19 -10.15
N ALA A 337 34.82 11.37 -9.51
CA ALA A 337 36.03 12.10 -9.14
C ALA A 337 36.93 11.35 -8.14
N CYS A 338 36.33 10.57 -7.23
CA CYS A 338 37.08 9.80 -6.24
C CYS A 338 37.25 8.30 -6.61
N GLY A 339 36.62 7.83 -7.71
CA GLY A 339 36.66 6.44 -8.16
C GLY A 339 35.79 5.49 -7.34
N ALA A 340 34.76 6.01 -6.66
CA ALA A 340 33.81 5.23 -5.87
C ALA A 340 32.63 4.73 -6.71
N MET A 341 32.01 3.64 -6.27
CA MET A 341 30.68 3.27 -6.72
C MET A 341 29.63 4.15 -6.01
N LEU A 342 28.50 4.38 -6.67
CA LEU A 342 27.36 5.10 -6.10
C LEU A 342 26.20 4.13 -5.85
N MET A 343 25.73 4.09 -4.62
CA MET A 343 24.49 3.45 -4.21
C MET A 343 23.50 4.52 -3.74
N VAL A 344 22.26 4.40 -4.15
CA VAL A 344 21.18 5.27 -3.65
C VAL A 344 20.12 4.45 -2.94
N ASP A 345 19.93 4.71 -1.65
CA ASP A 345 18.77 4.21 -0.90
C ASP A 345 17.60 5.20 -1.05
N MET A 346 16.69 4.87 -1.97
CA MET A 346 15.51 5.72 -2.23
C MET A 346 14.27 5.31 -1.42
N ALA A 347 14.44 4.54 -0.34
CA ALA A 347 13.30 3.94 0.38
C ALA A 347 12.20 4.93 0.75
N HIS A 348 12.55 6.13 1.19
CA HIS A 348 11.56 7.15 1.55
C HIS A 348 10.87 7.78 0.34
N ILE A 349 11.56 7.94 -0.76
CA ILE A 349 11.09 8.67 -1.95
C ILE A 349 10.69 7.76 -3.11
N ALA A 350 10.78 6.43 -2.96
CA ALA A 350 10.55 5.49 -4.07
C ALA A 350 9.19 5.66 -4.76
N GLY A 351 8.12 5.92 -4.01
CA GLY A 351 6.81 6.22 -4.59
C GLY A 351 6.77 7.54 -5.35
N LEU A 352 7.55 8.54 -4.91
CA LEU A 352 7.64 9.82 -5.59
C LEU A 352 8.46 9.70 -6.89
N VAL A 353 9.51 8.88 -6.88
CA VAL A 353 10.29 8.53 -8.08
C VAL A 353 9.41 7.77 -9.06
N ALA A 354 8.70 6.73 -8.60
CA ALA A 354 7.77 5.96 -9.43
C ALA A 354 6.64 6.83 -10.03
N GLY A 355 6.12 7.80 -9.28
CA GLY A 355 5.13 8.76 -9.74
C GLY A 355 5.70 9.90 -10.62
N GLY A 356 7.02 9.98 -10.80
CA GLY A 356 7.68 11.00 -11.61
C GLY A 356 7.66 12.40 -11.01
N VAL A 357 7.50 12.53 -9.67
CA VAL A 357 7.48 13.82 -8.96
C VAL A 357 8.77 14.09 -8.16
N HIS A 358 9.69 13.13 -8.14
CA HIS A 358 11.05 13.27 -7.65
C HIS A 358 12.02 12.73 -8.70
N PRO A 359 13.22 13.33 -8.90
CA PRO A 359 14.23 12.80 -9.81
C PRO A 359 14.56 11.33 -9.53
N SER A 360 14.79 10.55 -10.59
CA SER A 360 15.20 9.15 -10.46
C SER A 360 16.69 9.03 -10.24
N PRO A 361 17.15 8.21 -9.27
CA PRO A 361 18.57 7.90 -9.09
C PRO A 361 19.10 6.85 -10.08
N VAL A 362 18.22 6.07 -10.71
CA VAL A 362 18.59 4.89 -11.50
C VAL A 362 19.59 5.19 -12.63
N PRO A 363 19.48 6.31 -13.37
CA PRO A 363 20.46 6.62 -14.42
C PRO A 363 21.87 6.92 -13.89
N TYR A 364 22.01 7.26 -12.62
CA TYR A 364 23.27 7.78 -12.04
C TYR A 364 24.00 6.79 -11.13
N ALA A 365 23.29 5.81 -10.56
CA ALA A 365 23.83 4.89 -9.58
C ALA A 365 24.16 3.51 -10.17
N GLU A 366 25.16 2.83 -9.62
CA GLU A 366 25.37 1.40 -9.86
C GLU A 366 24.30 0.56 -9.19
N PHE A 367 23.86 0.99 -7.98
CA PHE A 367 22.86 0.30 -7.17
C PHE A 367 21.82 1.28 -6.66
N VAL A 368 20.57 0.86 -6.72
CA VAL A 368 19.47 1.58 -6.09
C VAL A 368 18.69 0.60 -5.24
N THR A 369 18.58 0.90 -3.95
CA THR A 369 17.80 0.09 -3.02
C THR A 369 16.55 0.82 -2.58
N THR A 370 15.54 0.08 -2.18
CA THR A 370 14.33 0.64 -1.59
C THR A 370 13.60 -0.35 -0.71
N THR A 371 12.74 0.18 0.16
CA THR A 371 11.62 -0.55 0.74
C THR A 371 10.40 -0.43 -0.17
N THR A 372 9.46 -1.36 -0.05
CA THR A 372 8.24 -1.34 -0.86
C THR A 372 7.03 -0.71 -0.14
N HIS A 373 7.11 -0.48 1.19
CA HIS A 373 5.96 -0.19 2.05
C HIS A 373 5.81 1.27 2.52
N LYS A 374 6.65 2.21 2.03
CA LYS A 374 6.56 3.64 2.38
C LYS A 374 5.75 4.41 1.33
N THR A 375 6.31 5.42 0.70
CA THR A 375 5.62 6.16 -0.36
C THR A 375 5.19 5.28 -1.55
N LEU A 376 5.88 4.14 -1.79
CA LEU A 376 5.54 3.19 -2.85
C LEU A 376 4.25 2.39 -2.56
N ARG A 377 3.75 2.38 -1.32
CA ARG A 377 2.44 1.83 -0.92
C ARG A 377 2.27 0.33 -1.16
N GLY A 378 3.34 -0.44 -0.98
CA GLY A 378 3.35 -1.89 -1.15
C GLY A 378 3.49 -2.67 0.16
N PRO A 379 3.68 -3.99 0.09
CA PRO A 379 3.91 -4.83 1.26
C PRO A 379 5.25 -4.49 1.93
N ARG A 380 5.42 -4.88 3.19
CA ARG A 380 6.71 -4.76 3.86
C ARG A 380 7.74 -5.68 3.18
N GLY A 381 8.76 -5.06 2.60
CA GLY A 381 9.79 -5.77 1.85
C GLY A 381 10.89 -4.82 1.36
N GLY A 382 11.90 -5.37 0.70
CA GLY A 382 12.99 -4.66 0.05
C GLY A 382 13.08 -4.97 -1.44
N LEU A 383 13.85 -4.15 -2.15
CA LEU A 383 14.13 -4.28 -3.59
C LEU A 383 15.55 -3.76 -3.84
N VAL A 384 16.30 -4.47 -4.67
CA VAL A 384 17.55 -3.97 -5.23
C VAL A 384 17.40 -3.82 -6.74
N LEU A 385 17.74 -2.65 -7.24
CA LEU A 385 17.90 -2.37 -8.66
C LEU A 385 19.40 -2.15 -8.91
N CYS A 386 19.93 -2.64 -10.00
CA CYS A 386 21.33 -2.38 -10.34
C CYS A 386 21.55 -2.40 -11.85
N ARG A 387 22.75 -1.94 -12.27
CA ARG A 387 23.20 -2.13 -13.63
C ARG A 387 23.44 -3.61 -13.90
N GLU A 388 23.25 -4.05 -15.13
CA GLU A 388 23.38 -5.46 -15.54
C GLU A 388 24.73 -6.07 -15.15
N ALA A 389 25.80 -5.28 -15.22
CA ALA A 389 27.15 -5.71 -14.84
C ALA A 389 27.26 -6.26 -13.41
N PHE A 390 26.37 -5.86 -12.50
CA PHE A 390 26.35 -6.27 -11.09
C PHE A 390 25.25 -7.31 -10.76
N ALA A 391 24.38 -7.61 -11.71
CA ALA A 391 23.21 -8.49 -11.51
C ALA A 391 23.60 -9.83 -10.85
N LYS A 392 24.58 -10.52 -11.43
CA LYS A 392 25.05 -11.82 -10.90
C LYS A 392 25.61 -11.73 -9.48
N ALA A 393 26.33 -10.66 -9.15
CA ALA A 393 26.90 -10.47 -7.83
C ALA A 393 25.82 -10.21 -6.78
N VAL A 394 24.85 -9.33 -7.10
CA VAL A 394 23.70 -9.04 -6.24
C VAL A 394 22.86 -10.29 -6.01
N ASP A 395 22.47 -11.00 -7.07
CA ASP A 395 21.65 -12.21 -6.97
C ASP A 395 22.33 -13.28 -6.12
N LYS A 396 23.62 -13.55 -6.37
CA LYS A 396 24.40 -14.50 -5.59
C LYS A 396 24.51 -14.09 -4.11
N THR A 397 24.58 -12.81 -3.84
CA THR A 397 24.66 -12.29 -2.47
C THR A 397 23.33 -12.39 -1.76
N VAL A 398 22.20 -12.13 -2.44
CA VAL A 398 20.87 -12.33 -1.87
C VAL A 398 20.65 -13.81 -1.60
N PHE A 399 20.76 -14.66 -2.61
CA PHE A 399 20.65 -16.10 -2.47
C PHE A 399 21.82 -16.79 -3.22
N PRO A 400 22.56 -17.67 -2.57
CA PRO A 400 22.41 -18.17 -1.19
C PRO A 400 23.21 -17.39 -0.12
N GLY A 401 23.70 -16.18 -0.45
CA GLY A 401 24.66 -15.47 0.41
C GLY A 401 24.09 -15.00 1.75
N LEU A 402 22.89 -14.40 1.75
CA LEU A 402 22.28 -13.78 2.92
C LEU A 402 20.92 -14.38 3.30
N GLN A 403 20.17 -14.90 2.33
CA GLN A 403 18.83 -15.42 2.51
C GLN A 403 18.71 -16.85 1.98
N GLY A 404 17.73 -17.61 2.50
CA GLY A 404 17.29 -18.90 1.99
C GLY A 404 16.03 -18.75 1.15
N GLY A 405 14.96 -19.49 1.50
CA GLY A 405 13.67 -19.44 0.80
C GLY A 405 13.07 -18.04 0.77
N PRO A 406 12.72 -17.52 -0.40
CA PRO A 406 12.08 -16.22 -0.53
C PRO A 406 10.63 -16.26 -0.02
N LEU A 407 10.11 -15.09 0.40
CA LEU A 407 8.73 -14.92 0.84
C LEU A 407 7.83 -14.71 -0.39
N GLU A 408 7.38 -15.79 -1.00
CA GLU A 408 6.70 -15.75 -2.30
C GLU A 408 5.35 -15.03 -2.26
N ASN A 409 4.62 -15.10 -1.14
CA ASN A 409 3.42 -14.31 -0.91
C ASN A 409 3.72 -12.80 -0.88
N ILE A 410 4.84 -12.40 -0.30
CA ILE A 410 5.28 -10.99 -0.28
C ILE A 410 5.79 -10.57 -1.66
N ILE A 411 6.45 -11.45 -2.40
CA ILE A 411 6.88 -11.16 -3.78
C ILE A 411 5.66 -10.97 -4.69
N ALA A 412 4.63 -11.81 -4.56
CA ALA A 412 3.36 -11.61 -5.27
C ALA A 412 2.72 -10.26 -4.91
N ALA A 413 2.71 -9.90 -3.64
CA ALA A 413 2.21 -8.60 -3.19
C ALA A 413 3.06 -7.42 -3.73
N LYS A 414 4.39 -7.58 -3.88
CA LYS A 414 5.24 -6.61 -4.58
C LYS A 414 4.84 -6.50 -6.06
N ALA A 415 4.56 -7.62 -6.72
CA ALA A 415 4.09 -7.60 -8.11
C ALA A 415 2.78 -6.81 -8.27
N VAL A 416 1.83 -6.97 -7.35
CA VAL A 416 0.59 -6.17 -7.30
C VAL A 416 0.91 -4.69 -7.10
N CYS A 417 1.70 -4.36 -6.09
CA CYS A 417 2.11 -2.99 -5.79
C CYS A 417 2.76 -2.29 -7.01
N PHE A 418 3.69 -2.93 -7.68
CA PHE A 418 4.34 -2.36 -8.87
C PHE A 418 3.36 -2.21 -10.03
N GLY A 419 2.41 -3.15 -10.17
CA GLY A 419 1.31 -3.04 -11.15
C GLY A 419 0.41 -1.84 -10.88
N GLU A 420 0.06 -1.57 -9.63
CA GLU A 420 -0.68 -0.38 -9.22
C GLU A 420 0.14 0.90 -9.44
N ALA A 421 1.45 0.87 -9.14
CA ALA A 421 2.33 2.02 -9.31
C ALA A 421 2.57 2.42 -10.79
N LEU A 422 2.39 1.49 -11.72
CA LEU A 422 2.43 1.76 -13.17
C LEU A 422 1.15 2.45 -13.68
N GLN A 423 0.08 2.53 -12.90
CA GLN A 423 -1.17 3.16 -13.34
C GLN A 423 -1.12 4.69 -13.22
N PRO A 424 -1.82 5.45 -14.10
CA PRO A 424 -1.88 6.90 -14.01
C PRO A 424 -2.37 7.45 -12.67
N ALA A 425 -3.24 6.72 -11.98
CA ALA A 425 -3.74 7.08 -10.66
C ALA A 425 -2.63 7.17 -9.60
N PHE A 426 -1.56 6.39 -9.74
CA PHE A 426 -0.43 6.45 -8.82
C PHE A 426 0.38 7.75 -8.97
N LYS A 427 0.52 8.25 -10.20
CA LYS A 427 1.13 9.57 -10.43
C LYS A 427 0.30 10.68 -9.76
N ALA A 428 -1.02 10.64 -9.89
CA ALA A 428 -1.91 11.59 -9.22
C ALA A 428 -1.76 11.53 -7.68
N TYR A 429 -1.68 10.30 -7.12
CA TYR A 429 -1.38 10.10 -5.70
C TYR A 429 -0.04 10.72 -5.30
N ALA A 430 1.04 10.47 -6.03
CA ALA A 430 2.36 11.01 -5.73
C ALA A 430 2.40 12.54 -5.77
N CYS A 431 1.74 13.17 -6.74
CA CYS A 431 1.56 14.62 -6.81
C CYS A 431 0.82 15.14 -5.57
N GLN A 432 -0.28 14.47 -5.18
CA GLN A 432 -1.07 14.88 -4.02
C GLN A 432 -0.30 14.73 -2.70
N VAL A 433 0.55 13.71 -2.57
CA VAL A 433 1.42 13.55 -1.39
C VAL A 433 2.30 14.77 -1.19
N VAL A 434 2.93 15.26 -2.26
CA VAL A 434 3.82 16.44 -2.19
C VAL A 434 3.01 17.71 -1.93
N ALA A 435 1.85 17.89 -2.58
CA ALA A 435 0.96 19.03 -2.37
C ALA A 435 0.48 19.09 -0.91
N ASN A 436 0.04 17.97 -0.37
CA ASN A 436 -0.36 17.84 1.02
C ASN A 436 0.77 18.19 1.99
N CYS A 437 1.98 17.71 1.73
CA CYS A 437 3.13 17.98 2.58
C CYS A 437 3.49 19.47 2.56
N LYS A 438 3.48 20.11 1.41
CA LYS A 438 3.72 21.55 1.27
C LYS A 438 2.66 22.39 1.99
N THR A 439 1.39 22.03 1.88
CA THR A 439 0.29 22.72 2.57
C THR A 439 0.42 22.60 4.08
N LEU A 440 0.70 21.40 4.59
CA LEU A 440 0.91 21.18 6.02
C LEU A 440 2.12 21.96 6.53
N ALA A 441 3.23 21.96 5.77
CA ALA A 441 4.44 22.73 6.07
C ALA A 441 4.16 24.23 6.14
N ALA A 442 3.45 24.79 5.14
CA ALA A 442 3.08 26.21 5.11
C ALA A 442 2.19 26.59 6.30
N THR A 443 1.24 25.72 6.68
CA THR A 443 0.35 25.96 7.83
C THR A 443 1.15 26.02 9.13
N LEU A 444 2.08 25.08 9.38
CA LEU A 444 2.91 25.07 10.57
C LEU A 444 3.86 26.28 10.62
N THR A 445 4.45 26.66 9.47
CA THR A 445 5.31 27.85 9.37
C THR A 445 4.52 29.13 9.67
N ALA A 446 3.32 29.28 9.14
CA ALA A 446 2.44 30.42 9.42
C ALA A 446 2.04 30.52 10.90
N ARG A 447 2.06 29.39 11.62
CA ARG A 447 1.82 29.30 13.06
C ARG A 447 3.11 29.45 13.90
N GLY A 448 4.25 29.82 13.29
CA GLY A 448 5.51 30.12 13.94
C GLY A 448 6.42 28.94 14.23
N PHE A 449 6.11 27.73 13.73
CA PHE A 449 6.99 26.58 13.88
C PHE A 449 8.14 26.62 12.86
N HIS A 450 9.35 26.32 13.34
CA HIS A 450 10.51 26.21 12.47
C HIS A 450 10.58 24.81 11.83
N LEU A 451 10.64 24.79 10.52
CA LEU A 451 10.89 23.56 9.76
C LEU A 451 12.36 23.48 9.38
N VAL A 452 12.99 22.35 9.67
CA VAL A 452 14.37 22.08 9.28
C VAL A 452 14.53 22.28 7.76
N SER A 453 15.61 22.91 7.35
CA SER A 453 15.89 23.34 5.97
C SER A 453 14.86 24.32 5.37
N GLY A 454 14.02 24.95 6.17
CA GLY A 454 13.03 25.95 5.75
C GLY A 454 11.81 25.39 5.03
N GLY A 455 11.53 24.06 5.07
CA GLY A 455 10.34 23.48 4.45
C GLY A 455 10.53 22.08 3.86
N THR A 456 9.76 21.73 2.82
CA THR A 456 9.80 20.41 2.20
C THR A 456 9.58 20.46 0.69
N ASP A 457 10.26 19.56 -0.02
CA ASP A 457 10.09 19.30 -1.46
C ASP A 457 9.47 17.92 -1.73
N ASN A 458 9.30 17.08 -0.68
CA ASN A 458 8.86 15.70 -0.81
C ASN A 458 7.67 15.37 0.10
N HIS A 459 7.59 14.17 0.67
CA HIS A 459 6.46 13.66 1.46
C HIS A 459 6.61 13.87 2.97
N LEU A 460 7.73 14.41 3.43
CA LEU A 460 8.03 14.56 4.87
C LEU A 460 8.60 15.94 5.20
N MET A 461 8.50 16.30 6.47
CA MET A 461 9.17 17.44 7.07
C MET A 461 9.66 17.10 8.47
N LEU A 462 10.67 17.83 8.92
CA LEU A 462 11.12 17.85 10.31
C LEU A 462 10.72 19.18 10.95
N VAL A 463 10.02 19.12 12.08
CA VAL A 463 9.63 20.29 12.87
C VAL A 463 10.53 20.40 14.08
N ASN A 464 11.27 21.49 14.20
CA ASN A 464 12.09 21.80 15.37
C ASN A 464 11.20 22.34 16.49
N VAL A 465 10.74 21.46 17.38
CA VAL A 465 9.87 21.83 18.50
C VAL A 465 10.65 22.41 19.69
N ALA A 466 11.98 22.25 19.73
CA ALA A 466 12.81 22.82 20.78
C ALA A 466 12.81 24.35 20.74
N ARG A 467 12.61 24.98 19.58
CA ARG A 467 12.43 26.44 19.48
C ARG A 467 11.15 26.94 20.17
N ALA A 468 10.16 26.05 20.36
CA ALA A 468 8.96 26.34 21.16
C ALA A 468 9.10 25.89 22.63
N GLY A 469 10.31 25.51 23.07
CA GLY A 469 10.57 25.06 24.44
C GLY A 469 10.14 23.63 24.74
N LEU A 470 9.86 22.82 23.70
CA LEU A 470 9.35 21.45 23.82
C LEU A 470 10.43 20.40 23.49
N THR A 471 10.25 19.19 23.98
CA THR A 471 11.00 18.04 23.48
C THR A 471 10.21 17.30 22.40
N GLY A 472 10.91 16.61 21.49
CA GLY A 472 10.25 15.76 20.50
C GLY A 472 9.42 14.65 21.14
N LYS A 473 9.87 14.14 22.30
CA LYS A 473 9.16 13.12 23.09
C LYS A 473 7.80 13.64 23.57
N ASP A 474 7.80 14.81 24.21
CA ASP A 474 6.56 15.38 24.79
C ASP A 474 5.59 15.82 23.69
N ALA A 475 6.13 16.43 22.61
CA ALA A 475 5.34 16.82 21.44
C ALA A 475 4.65 15.61 20.78
N ALA A 476 5.38 14.51 20.54
CA ALA A 476 4.82 13.32 19.96
C ALA A 476 3.74 12.67 20.86
N ALA A 477 3.97 12.65 22.19
CA ALA A 477 3.01 12.11 23.14
C ALA A 477 1.71 12.93 23.21
N ALA A 478 1.81 14.26 23.18
CA ALA A 478 0.64 15.15 23.20
C ALA A 478 -0.20 15.01 21.91
N LEU A 479 0.45 14.89 20.76
CA LEU A 479 -0.24 14.65 19.48
C LEU A 479 -0.92 13.28 19.43
N ASP A 480 -0.25 12.24 19.95
CA ASP A 480 -0.82 10.89 20.03
C ASP A 480 -2.08 10.88 20.91
N ALA A 481 -2.07 11.58 22.05
CA ALA A 481 -3.24 11.73 22.92
C ALA A 481 -4.45 12.37 22.19
N ALA A 482 -4.18 13.23 21.21
CA ALA A 482 -5.21 13.85 20.36
C ALA A 482 -5.57 13.02 19.11
N GLY A 483 -4.98 11.82 18.94
CA GLY A 483 -5.22 10.97 17.79
C GLY A 483 -4.45 11.37 16.53
N ILE A 484 -3.38 12.17 16.66
CA ILE A 484 -2.48 12.57 15.57
C ILE A 484 -1.13 11.87 15.79
N ILE A 485 -0.84 10.86 14.99
CA ILE A 485 0.31 9.97 15.19
C ILE A 485 1.50 10.43 14.35
N CYS A 486 2.61 10.78 15.02
CA CYS A 486 3.89 11.08 14.41
C CYS A 486 5.03 10.44 15.22
N ASN A 487 6.28 10.59 14.79
CA ASN A 487 7.41 10.14 15.60
C ASN A 487 8.31 11.30 16.06
N LYS A 488 8.83 11.20 17.28
CA LYS A 488 9.98 12.02 17.68
C LYS A 488 11.17 11.73 16.77
N ASN A 489 11.95 12.74 16.45
CA ASN A 489 13.11 12.62 15.55
C ASN A 489 14.21 13.59 15.97
N THR A 490 15.45 13.14 15.90
CA THR A 490 16.59 14.08 15.98
C THR A 490 16.52 15.06 14.82
N ILE A 491 16.93 16.29 15.07
CA ILE A 491 17.16 17.30 14.04
C ILE A 491 18.67 17.45 13.80
N PRO A 492 19.11 18.02 12.69
CA PRO A 492 20.53 18.30 12.48
C PRO A 492 21.14 19.05 13.66
N PHE A 493 22.31 18.57 14.11
CA PHE A 493 23.04 19.15 15.27
C PHE A 493 22.24 19.13 16.59
N ASP A 494 21.38 18.16 16.78
CA ASP A 494 20.55 18.00 17.96
C ASP A 494 21.40 17.88 19.23
N LYS A 495 21.06 18.68 20.26
CA LYS A 495 21.74 18.66 21.57
C LYS A 495 21.12 17.62 22.52
N ASN A 496 19.92 17.16 22.23
CA ASN A 496 19.22 16.16 23.02
C ASN A 496 19.60 14.74 22.59
N SER A 497 19.50 13.80 23.53
CA SER A 497 19.72 12.39 23.22
C SER A 497 18.65 11.85 22.24
N PRO A 498 18.93 10.77 21.50
CA PRO A 498 17.95 10.13 20.61
C PRO A 498 16.66 9.64 21.30
N PHE A 499 16.67 9.52 22.62
CA PHE A 499 15.50 9.13 23.41
C PHE A 499 14.55 10.30 23.73
N VAL A 500 15.04 11.54 23.65
CA VAL A 500 14.30 12.78 23.96
C VAL A 500 14.01 13.54 22.67
N THR A 501 15.04 13.86 21.89
CA THR A 501 15.06 14.61 20.62
C THR A 501 14.55 16.05 20.73
N SER A 502 14.93 16.87 19.75
CA SER A 502 14.47 18.28 19.63
C SER A 502 13.41 18.46 18.54
N GLY A 503 13.05 17.40 17.83
CA GLY A 503 12.11 17.48 16.72
C GLY A 503 11.10 16.35 16.67
N ILE A 504 10.11 16.55 15.79
CA ILE A 504 9.19 15.51 15.30
C ILE A 504 9.29 15.41 13.79
N ARG A 505 9.08 14.21 13.26
CA ARG A 505 8.99 13.95 11.83
C ARG A 505 7.55 13.68 11.43
N ILE A 506 7.09 14.37 10.39
CA ILE A 506 5.73 14.33 9.89
C ILE A 506 5.78 13.97 8.40
N GLY A 507 4.89 13.09 7.94
CA GLY A 507 4.75 12.71 6.53
C GLY A 507 3.29 12.58 6.12
N THR A 508 3.00 12.70 4.83
CA THR A 508 1.64 12.79 4.30
C THR A 508 1.22 11.61 3.42
N ALA A 509 2.06 10.57 3.27
CA ALA A 509 1.75 9.44 2.38
C ALA A 509 0.46 8.69 2.79
N SER A 510 0.33 8.33 4.08
CA SER A 510 -0.81 7.57 4.60
C SER A 510 -2.13 8.34 4.49
N VAL A 511 -2.15 9.59 4.91
CA VAL A 511 -3.37 10.44 4.83
C VAL A 511 -3.80 10.70 3.38
N THR A 512 -2.83 10.84 2.45
CA THR A 512 -3.11 10.98 1.03
C THR A 512 -3.71 9.70 0.44
N THR A 513 -3.23 8.53 0.83
CA THR A 513 -3.82 7.24 0.41
C THR A 513 -5.27 7.12 0.84
N ARG A 514 -5.62 7.69 2.00
CA ARG A 514 -7.00 7.75 2.51
C ARG A 514 -7.88 8.78 1.79
N GLY A 515 -7.32 9.59 0.89
CA GLY A 515 -8.07 10.57 0.09
C GLY A 515 -8.08 11.99 0.66
N MET A 516 -7.35 12.28 1.74
CA MET A 516 -7.22 13.62 2.30
C MET A 516 -6.41 14.52 1.35
N LYS A 517 -6.78 15.80 1.28
CA LYS A 517 -6.19 16.82 0.43
C LYS A 517 -5.81 18.06 1.24
N GLU A 518 -5.51 19.15 0.54
CA GLU A 518 -5.02 20.40 1.13
C GLU A 518 -5.93 20.97 2.23
N PRO A 519 -7.26 20.99 2.11
CA PRO A 519 -8.13 21.49 3.20
C PRO A 519 -7.96 20.70 4.50
N GLU A 520 -7.85 19.37 4.42
CA GLU A 520 -7.61 18.53 5.59
C GLU A 520 -6.21 18.81 6.17
N MET A 521 -5.21 19.04 5.31
CA MET A 521 -3.84 19.37 5.78
C MET A 521 -3.79 20.69 6.53
N GLN A 522 -4.52 21.72 6.09
CA GLN A 522 -4.63 22.98 6.81
C GLN A 522 -5.27 22.78 8.20
N ARG A 523 -6.33 21.98 8.26
CA ARG A 523 -7.01 21.67 9.52
C ARG A 523 -6.10 20.89 10.47
N ILE A 524 -5.43 19.85 9.96
CA ILE A 524 -4.47 19.03 10.74
C ILE A 524 -3.31 19.90 11.23
N GLY A 525 -2.74 20.76 10.38
CA GLY A 525 -1.67 21.69 10.77
C GLY A 525 -2.10 22.66 11.85
N THR A 526 -3.34 23.13 11.81
CA THR A 526 -3.92 23.97 12.86
C THR A 526 -4.02 23.21 14.18
N TRP A 527 -4.55 22.00 14.18
CA TRP A 527 -4.63 21.17 15.38
C TRP A 527 -3.25 20.87 15.99
N ILE A 528 -2.27 20.51 15.14
CA ILE A 528 -0.89 20.30 15.61
C ILE A 528 -0.36 21.55 16.30
N ALA A 529 -0.51 22.71 15.67
CA ALA A 529 -0.01 23.97 16.21
C ALA A 529 -0.72 24.35 17.53
N ASP A 530 -2.03 24.18 17.61
CA ASP A 530 -2.81 24.48 18.81
C ASP A 530 -2.37 23.60 20.00
N ILE A 531 -2.23 22.28 19.79
CA ILE A 531 -1.80 21.33 20.83
C ILE A 531 -0.36 21.64 21.29
N LEU A 532 0.55 21.86 20.34
CA LEU A 532 1.95 22.15 20.66
C LEU A 532 2.16 23.54 21.30
N SER A 533 1.18 24.42 21.21
CA SER A 533 1.25 25.74 21.90
C SER A 533 0.94 25.65 23.40
N ASP A 534 0.19 24.64 23.85
CA ASP A 534 -0.11 24.42 25.28
C ASP A 534 -0.39 22.93 25.54
N LEU A 535 0.66 22.18 25.87
CA LEU A 535 0.57 20.73 26.16
C LEU A 535 -0.26 20.42 27.43
N SER A 536 -0.51 21.41 28.29
CA SER A 536 -1.27 21.22 29.53
C SER A 536 -2.79 21.30 29.33
N ASN A 537 -3.25 21.76 28.18
CA ASN A 537 -4.66 21.98 27.86
C ASN A 537 -5.38 20.69 27.47
N THR A 538 -5.74 19.89 28.48
CA THR A 538 -6.42 18.60 28.27
C THR A 538 -7.78 18.75 27.58
N ALA A 539 -8.51 19.84 27.85
CA ALA A 539 -9.81 20.10 27.21
C ALA A 539 -9.66 20.33 25.69
N LEU A 540 -8.58 21.01 25.27
CA LEU A 540 -8.25 21.18 23.86
C LEU A 540 -7.87 19.84 23.22
N THR A 541 -7.07 19.02 23.90
CA THR A 541 -6.67 17.69 23.43
C THR A 541 -7.88 16.80 23.20
N GLU A 542 -8.83 16.75 24.13
CA GLU A 542 -10.08 15.99 24.01
C GLU A 542 -10.96 16.51 22.87
N LYS A 543 -11.09 17.82 22.73
CA LYS A 543 -11.82 18.44 21.61
C LYS A 543 -11.20 18.04 20.27
N VAL A 544 -9.88 18.19 20.11
CA VAL A 544 -9.18 17.82 18.87
C VAL A 544 -9.33 16.33 18.60
N ARG A 545 -9.22 15.47 19.61
CA ARG A 545 -9.43 14.03 19.45
C ARG A 545 -10.83 13.69 18.90
N ALA A 546 -11.86 14.36 19.38
CA ALA A 546 -13.22 14.19 18.86
C ALA A 546 -13.34 14.67 17.40
N GLU A 547 -12.70 15.81 17.07
CA GLU A 547 -12.69 16.36 15.72
C GLU A 547 -11.88 15.47 14.75
N VAL A 548 -10.77 14.86 15.19
CA VAL A 548 -9.99 13.86 14.45
C VAL A 548 -10.85 12.63 14.14
N ALA A 549 -11.56 12.11 15.14
CA ALA A 549 -12.46 10.96 14.95
C ALA A 549 -13.60 11.27 13.95
N ALA A 550 -14.15 12.48 14.02
CA ALA A 550 -15.17 12.95 13.07
C ALA A 550 -14.61 13.08 11.64
N LEU A 551 -13.43 13.65 11.48
CA LEU A 551 -12.76 13.78 10.18
C LEU A 551 -12.48 12.39 9.57
N THR A 552 -11.84 11.52 10.34
CA THR A 552 -11.40 10.19 9.85
C THR A 552 -12.57 9.27 9.51
N ALA A 553 -13.78 9.53 10.04
CA ALA A 553 -14.99 8.81 9.64
C ALA A 553 -15.30 8.94 8.14
N GLY A 554 -14.91 10.06 7.50
CA GLY A 554 -15.04 10.28 6.05
C GLY A 554 -13.90 9.69 5.20
N PHE A 555 -12.77 9.34 5.83
CA PHE A 555 -11.53 8.93 5.17
C PHE A 555 -11.04 7.58 5.72
N ARG A 556 -11.76 6.51 5.36
CA ARG A 556 -11.42 5.15 5.84
C ARG A 556 -10.16 4.60 5.17
N VAL A 557 -9.45 3.72 5.87
CA VAL A 557 -8.37 2.94 5.24
C VAL A 557 -8.93 2.01 4.15
N PRO A 558 -8.21 1.83 3.03
CA PRO A 558 -8.63 1.01 1.89
C PRO A 558 -8.95 -0.43 2.23
#